data_b626f0459a72574375a3212c24377bc7
#
_entry.id   b626f0459a72574375a3212c24377bc7
#
_cell.length_a   1.000
_cell.length_b   1.000
_cell.length_c   1.000
_cell.angle_alpha   90.00
_cell.angle_beta   90.00
_cell.angle_gamma   90.00
#
_symmetry.space_group_name_H-M   'P 1'
#
loop_
_entity.id
_entity.type
_entity.pdbx_description
1 polymer ?
#
loop_
_entity_poly.entity_id
_entity_poly.type
_entity_poly.pdbx_seq_one_letter_code
_entity_poly.pdbx_strand_id
1 'polypeptide(L)'
;MRRQKRGMNMIREMQQKDCAAVARFWRDYLDVSYATDESVSRTFETMSRDSRYRTFVAEEDGIVVGFLTLVEVLSFDDPDGYIKMNGIAVLPEYRRRGIALQLVARAEQEARDRGSNSIGVATSMKRKESQAMLDQLGYQKSGFWFHKIYHH
;
A
#
# COMPACT_ATOMS: atom_id res chain seq x y z
N MET A 1 -0.40 -3.19 -37.82
CA MET A 1 -0.17 -4.14 -36.70
C MET A 1 -0.58 -3.53 -35.40
N ARG A 2 -1.40 -4.23 -34.68
CA ARG A 2 -1.83 -3.74 -33.39
C ARG A 2 -0.68 -3.89 -32.40
N ARG A 3 -0.28 -2.78 -31.80
CA ARG A 3 0.68 -2.82 -30.73
C ARG A 3 0.01 -3.50 -29.52
N GLN A 4 0.60 -4.56 -29.06
CA GLN A 4 0.14 -5.20 -27.86
C GLN A 4 0.31 -4.22 -26.70
N LYS A 5 -0.72 -4.09 -25.90
CA LYS A 5 -0.67 -3.19 -24.74
C LYS A 5 0.13 -3.84 -23.62
N ARG A 6 1.43 -3.93 -23.88
CA ARG A 6 2.33 -4.47 -22.88
C ARG A 6 2.40 -3.51 -21.70
N GLY A 7 2.43 -4.03 -20.50
CA GLY A 7 2.53 -3.22 -19.32
C GLY A 7 1.26 -2.49 -18.95
N MET A 8 0.11 -2.92 -19.49
CA MET A 8 -1.14 -2.44 -18.95
C MET A 8 -1.28 -2.96 -17.53
N ASN A 9 -1.12 -2.04 -16.60
CA ASN A 9 -1.32 -2.35 -15.20
C ASN A 9 -2.80 -2.42 -14.91
N MET A 10 -3.20 -3.42 -14.17
CA MET A 10 -4.52 -3.47 -13.59
C MET A 10 -4.37 -3.31 -12.08
N ILE A 11 -4.97 -2.25 -11.55
CA ILE A 11 -5.09 -2.10 -10.10
C ILE A 11 -6.40 -2.77 -9.70
N ARG A 12 -6.31 -3.73 -8.80
CA ARG A 12 -7.48 -4.47 -8.32
C ARG A 12 -7.32 -4.76 -6.83
N GLU A 13 -8.42 -5.19 -6.21
CA GLU A 13 -8.35 -5.62 -4.82
C GLU A 13 -7.53 -6.91 -4.71
N MET A 14 -6.81 -7.02 -3.60
CA MET A 14 -6.05 -8.22 -3.25
C MET A 14 -7.00 -9.39 -3.03
N GLN A 15 -6.57 -10.56 -3.47
CA GLN A 15 -7.26 -11.82 -3.24
C GLN A 15 -6.36 -12.77 -2.47
N GLN A 16 -6.93 -13.85 -1.93
CA GLN A 16 -6.18 -14.84 -1.17
C GLN A 16 -4.98 -15.37 -1.94
N LYS A 17 -5.13 -15.56 -3.24
CA LYS A 17 -4.05 -16.06 -4.10
C LYS A 17 -2.83 -15.13 -4.17
N ASP A 18 -2.99 -13.88 -3.75
CA ASP A 18 -1.93 -12.88 -3.82
C ASP A 18 -1.07 -12.85 -2.56
N CYS A 19 -1.42 -13.61 -1.53
CA CYS A 19 -0.76 -13.53 -0.23
C CYS A 19 0.74 -13.82 -0.29
N ALA A 20 1.15 -14.80 -1.08
CA ALA A 20 2.57 -15.14 -1.23
C ALA A 20 3.35 -13.98 -1.86
N ALA A 21 2.78 -13.35 -2.88
CA ALA A 21 3.40 -12.20 -3.53
C ALA A 21 3.52 -11.02 -2.55
N VAL A 22 2.48 -10.74 -1.79
CA VAL A 22 2.49 -9.64 -0.81
C VAL A 22 3.48 -9.92 0.32
N ALA A 23 3.55 -11.18 0.80
CA ALA A 23 4.54 -11.58 1.81
C ALA A 23 5.95 -11.30 1.33
N ARG A 24 6.23 -11.58 0.07
CA ARG A 24 7.53 -11.32 -0.53
C ARG A 24 7.86 -9.82 -0.52
N PHE A 25 6.89 -8.96 -0.82
CA PHE A 25 7.10 -7.51 -0.74
C PHE A 25 7.52 -7.08 0.65
N TRP A 26 6.81 -7.54 1.67
CA TRP A 26 7.14 -7.20 3.05
C TRP A 26 8.52 -7.69 3.45
N ARG A 27 8.84 -8.93 3.09
CA ARG A 27 10.10 -9.57 3.45
C ARG A 27 11.31 -8.97 2.74
N ASP A 28 11.18 -8.81 1.43
CA ASP A 28 12.33 -8.50 0.59
C ASP A 28 12.50 -7.00 0.33
N TYR A 29 11.43 -6.22 0.40
CA TYR A 29 11.48 -4.82 0.01
C TYR A 29 11.05 -3.85 1.12
N LEU A 30 10.42 -4.31 2.17
CA LEU A 30 9.95 -3.46 3.26
C LEU A 30 10.60 -3.81 4.61
N ASP A 31 11.66 -4.61 4.58
CA ASP A 31 12.50 -4.94 5.73
C ASP A 31 11.77 -5.68 6.86
N VAL A 32 10.71 -6.39 6.53
CA VAL A 32 9.97 -7.22 7.49
C VAL A 32 10.37 -8.66 7.29
N SER A 33 11.59 -9.00 7.72
CA SER A 33 12.20 -10.30 7.46
C SER A 33 11.41 -11.49 8.02
N TYR A 34 10.57 -11.25 9.02
CA TYR A 34 9.76 -12.28 9.66
C TYR A 34 8.38 -12.47 8.99
N ALA A 35 8.07 -11.73 7.95
CA ALA A 35 6.83 -11.95 7.21
C ALA A 35 6.90 -13.26 6.44
N THR A 36 5.91 -14.12 6.64
CA THR A 36 5.79 -15.40 5.94
C THR A 36 4.50 -15.45 5.15
N ASP A 37 4.42 -16.37 4.20
CA ASP A 37 3.19 -16.58 3.45
C ASP A 37 2.02 -16.87 4.41
N GLU A 38 2.28 -17.65 5.47
CA GLU A 38 1.27 -17.99 6.46
C GLU A 38 0.83 -16.79 7.28
N SER A 39 1.79 -15.96 7.76
CA SER A 39 1.45 -14.82 8.58
C SER A 39 0.66 -13.79 7.78
N VAL A 40 1.03 -13.55 6.53
CA VAL A 40 0.30 -12.63 5.66
C VAL A 40 -1.08 -13.18 5.35
N SER A 41 -1.19 -14.49 5.10
CA SER A 41 -2.48 -15.12 4.82
C SER A 41 -3.45 -14.99 6.01
N ARG A 42 -2.96 -15.23 7.23
CA ARG A 42 -3.79 -15.06 8.43
C ARG A 42 -4.23 -13.62 8.63
N THR A 43 -3.30 -12.69 8.44
CA THR A 43 -3.61 -11.27 8.59
C THR A 43 -4.62 -10.82 7.54
N PHE A 44 -4.42 -11.26 6.29
CA PHE A 44 -5.36 -10.93 5.22
C PHE A 44 -6.76 -11.46 5.52
N GLU A 45 -6.86 -12.68 6.03
CA GLU A 45 -8.15 -13.25 6.41
C GLU A 45 -8.85 -12.41 7.46
N THR A 46 -8.11 -11.97 8.49
CA THR A 46 -8.66 -11.10 9.54
C THR A 46 -9.09 -9.76 8.97
N MET A 47 -8.24 -9.13 8.17
CA MET A 47 -8.53 -7.83 7.56
C MET A 47 -9.73 -7.89 6.63
N SER A 48 -9.91 -9.01 5.92
CA SER A 48 -11.01 -9.17 4.97
C SER A 48 -12.39 -9.14 5.63
N ARG A 49 -12.45 -9.37 6.93
CA ARG A 49 -13.70 -9.33 7.69
C ARG A 49 -14.02 -7.94 8.23
N ASP A 50 -13.14 -6.97 7.99
CA ASP A 50 -13.25 -5.62 8.53
C ASP A 50 -13.20 -4.63 7.38
N SER A 51 -14.31 -3.94 7.14
CA SER A 51 -14.45 -3.02 6.01
C SER A 51 -13.53 -1.81 6.08
N ARG A 52 -12.87 -1.57 7.22
CA ARG A 52 -11.91 -0.48 7.35
C ARG A 52 -10.62 -0.74 6.58
N TYR A 53 -10.30 -2.00 6.30
CA TYR A 53 -9.08 -2.39 5.62
C TYR A 53 -9.32 -2.61 4.14
N ARG A 54 -8.37 -2.15 3.33
CA ARG A 54 -8.32 -2.43 1.89
C ARG A 54 -6.89 -2.65 1.47
N THR A 55 -6.71 -3.60 0.59
CA THR A 55 -5.41 -3.82 -0.03
C THR A 55 -5.61 -3.94 -1.52
N PHE A 56 -4.82 -3.20 -2.26
CA PHE A 56 -4.83 -3.22 -3.73
C PHE A 56 -3.52 -3.79 -4.23
N VAL A 57 -3.60 -4.51 -5.32
CA VAL A 57 -2.43 -5.02 -6.01
C VAL A 57 -2.41 -4.47 -7.42
N ALA A 58 -1.21 -4.28 -7.95
CA ALA A 58 -1.00 -3.97 -9.35
C ALA A 58 -0.58 -5.26 -10.04
N GLU A 59 -1.30 -5.62 -11.08
CA GLU A 59 -1.02 -6.83 -11.85
C GLU A 59 -0.62 -6.45 -13.27
N GLU A 60 0.43 -7.07 -13.76
CA GLU A 60 0.90 -6.88 -15.13
C GLU A 60 1.25 -8.26 -15.69
N ASP A 61 0.60 -8.64 -16.79
CA ASP A 61 0.82 -9.95 -17.43
C ASP A 61 0.65 -11.13 -16.46
N GLY A 62 -0.33 -11.04 -15.57
CA GLY A 62 -0.63 -12.10 -14.60
C GLY A 62 0.28 -12.11 -13.39
N ILE A 63 1.19 -11.16 -13.27
CA ILE A 63 2.14 -11.08 -12.15
C ILE A 63 1.77 -9.91 -11.26
N VAL A 64 1.76 -10.12 -9.96
CA VAL A 64 1.59 -9.04 -8.98
C VAL A 64 2.91 -8.29 -8.89
N VAL A 65 2.93 -7.07 -9.40
CA VAL A 65 4.15 -6.26 -9.50
C VAL A 65 4.21 -5.13 -8.47
N GLY A 66 3.13 -4.91 -7.74
CA GLY A 66 3.09 -3.91 -6.67
C GLY A 66 1.87 -4.10 -5.79
N PHE A 67 1.89 -3.46 -4.64
CA PHE A 67 0.73 -3.47 -3.73
C PHE A 67 0.70 -2.20 -2.89
N LEU A 68 -0.47 -1.93 -2.35
CA LEU A 68 -0.68 -0.88 -1.36
C LEU A 68 -1.75 -1.35 -0.39
N THR A 69 -1.49 -1.23 0.91
CA THR A 69 -2.47 -1.58 1.94
C THR A 69 -2.80 -0.37 2.78
N LEU A 70 -4.07 -0.23 3.15
CA LEU A 70 -4.56 0.93 3.88
C LEU A 70 -5.59 0.52 4.95
N VAL A 71 -5.82 1.43 5.87
CA VAL A 71 -6.86 1.30 6.88
C VAL A 71 -7.51 2.65 7.11
N GLU A 72 -8.83 2.64 7.32
CA GLU A 72 -9.56 3.82 7.76
C GLU A 72 -9.44 3.95 9.27
N VAL A 73 -9.05 5.13 9.72
CA VAL A 73 -8.86 5.41 11.15
C VAL A 73 -9.85 6.48 11.59
N LEU A 74 -10.52 6.24 12.70
CA LEU A 74 -11.40 7.22 13.33
C LEU A 74 -10.73 7.77 14.57
N SER A 75 -10.99 9.05 14.86
CA SER A 75 -10.46 9.72 16.02
C SER A 75 -11.44 10.80 16.43
N PHE A 76 -11.42 11.20 17.72
CA PHE A 76 -12.31 12.25 18.18
C PHE A 76 -12.08 13.60 17.50
N ASP A 77 -10.84 13.86 17.13
CA ASP A 77 -10.49 15.09 16.40
C ASP A 77 -10.66 14.95 14.88
N ASP A 78 -11.03 13.76 14.43
CA ASP A 78 -11.21 13.47 13.00
C ASP A 78 -12.39 12.52 12.82
N PRO A 79 -13.62 13.02 13.07
CA PRO A 79 -14.80 12.14 13.11
C PRO A 79 -15.20 11.55 11.77
N ASP A 80 -14.82 12.20 10.66
CA ASP A 80 -15.06 11.66 9.33
C ASP A 80 -13.98 10.66 8.92
N GLY A 81 -12.95 10.50 9.76
CA GLY A 81 -11.89 9.56 9.53
C GLY A 81 -10.81 10.02 8.56
N TYR A 82 -9.74 9.29 8.55
CA TYR A 82 -8.68 9.47 7.57
C TYR A 82 -8.18 8.11 7.11
N ILE A 83 -7.55 8.07 5.96
CA ILE A 83 -6.94 6.86 5.44
C ILE A 83 -5.46 6.85 5.80
N LYS A 84 -5.02 5.75 6.37
CA LYS A 84 -3.60 5.51 6.64
C LYS A 84 -3.10 4.41 5.71
N MET A 85 -2.13 4.74 4.87
CA MET A 85 -1.44 3.74 4.06
C MET A 85 -0.39 3.07 4.93
N ASN A 86 -0.51 1.75 5.10
CA ASN A 86 0.38 0.97 5.97
C ASN A 86 1.54 0.33 5.24
N GLY A 87 1.52 0.33 3.92
CA GLY A 87 2.59 -0.22 3.13
C GLY A 87 2.35 -0.02 1.66
N ILE A 88 3.41 0.21 0.92
CA ILE A 88 3.39 0.29 -0.53
C ILE A 88 4.74 -0.18 -1.05
N ALA A 89 4.72 -0.99 -2.09
CA ALA A 89 5.95 -1.42 -2.76
C ALA A 89 5.66 -1.80 -4.20
N VAL A 90 6.68 -1.64 -5.04
CA VAL A 90 6.67 -2.05 -6.44
C VAL A 90 7.97 -2.82 -6.70
N LEU A 91 7.88 -3.92 -7.44
CA LEU A 91 9.07 -4.68 -7.81
C LEU A 91 10.09 -3.78 -8.51
N PRO A 92 11.39 -3.94 -8.22
CA PRO A 92 12.41 -3.04 -8.80
C PRO A 92 12.37 -2.95 -10.31
N GLU A 93 12.13 -4.07 -11.00
CA GLU A 93 12.07 -4.13 -12.47
C GLU A 93 10.90 -3.34 -13.06
N TYR A 94 9.90 -3.05 -12.23
CA TYR A 94 8.68 -2.36 -12.67
C TYR A 94 8.60 -0.93 -12.15
N ARG A 95 9.65 -0.44 -11.50
CA ARG A 95 9.68 0.94 -11.01
C ARG A 95 9.83 1.92 -12.17
N ARG A 96 9.50 3.18 -11.92
CA ARG A 96 9.56 4.28 -12.89
C ARG A 96 8.59 4.10 -14.06
N ARG A 97 7.52 3.32 -13.84
CA ARG A 97 6.44 3.15 -14.82
C ARG A 97 5.13 3.73 -14.33
N GLY A 98 5.16 4.46 -13.20
CA GLY A 98 3.96 5.07 -12.64
C GLY A 98 3.07 4.13 -11.85
N ILE A 99 3.52 2.93 -11.54
CA ILE A 99 2.69 1.95 -10.81
C ILE A 99 2.42 2.44 -9.40
N ALA A 100 3.45 2.94 -8.69
CA ALA A 100 3.25 3.48 -7.35
C ALA A 100 2.27 4.65 -7.36
N LEU A 101 2.36 5.53 -8.35
CA LEU A 101 1.43 6.65 -8.51
C LEU A 101 0.01 6.18 -8.72
N GLN A 102 -0.19 5.12 -9.50
CA GLN A 102 -1.50 4.54 -9.73
C GLN A 102 -2.08 3.92 -8.46
N LEU A 103 -1.24 3.24 -7.69
CA LEU A 103 -1.65 2.67 -6.41
C LEU A 103 -2.06 3.76 -5.43
N VAL A 104 -1.27 4.82 -5.32
CA VAL A 104 -1.61 5.95 -4.45
C VAL A 104 -2.89 6.64 -4.93
N ALA A 105 -3.06 6.82 -6.24
CA ALA A 105 -4.28 7.41 -6.79
C ALA A 105 -5.50 6.56 -6.42
N ARG A 106 -5.36 5.24 -6.41
CA ARG A 106 -6.46 4.35 -6.01
C ARG A 106 -6.77 4.49 -4.52
N ALA A 107 -5.75 4.63 -3.68
CA ALA A 107 -5.94 4.88 -2.25
C ALA A 107 -6.62 6.23 -2.02
N GLU A 108 -6.24 7.25 -2.76
CA GLU A 108 -6.87 8.57 -2.66
C GLU A 108 -8.34 8.51 -3.10
N GLN A 109 -8.64 7.71 -4.11
CA GLN A 109 -10.02 7.51 -4.53
C GLN A 109 -10.82 6.83 -3.41
N GLU A 110 -10.23 5.84 -2.75
CA GLU A 110 -10.87 5.18 -1.61
C GLU A 110 -11.18 6.19 -0.50
N ALA A 111 -10.24 7.08 -0.22
CA ALA A 111 -10.43 8.14 0.78
C ALA A 111 -11.62 9.03 0.41
N ARG A 112 -11.69 9.45 -0.85
CA ARG A 112 -12.81 10.28 -1.32
C ARG A 112 -14.13 9.53 -1.24
N ASP A 113 -14.16 8.28 -1.65
CA ASP A 113 -15.38 7.47 -1.65
C ASP A 113 -15.91 7.27 -0.23
N ARG A 114 -15.03 7.23 0.76
CA ARG A 114 -15.41 7.09 2.17
C ARG A 114 -15.72 8.42 2.85
N GLY A 115 -15.49 9.53 2.17
CA GLY A 115 -15.65 10.85 2.78
C GLY A 115 -14.59 11.19 3.81
N SER A 116 -13.42 10.57 3.70
CA SER A 116 -12.32 10.80 4.65
C SER A 116 -11.75 12.22 4.49
N ASN A 117 -11.31 12.80 5.60
CA ASN A 117 -10.76 14.16 5.62
C ASN A 117 -9.35 14.24 5.05
N SER A 118 -8.59 13.17 5.18
CA SER A 118 -7.19 13.17 4.75
C SER A 118 -6.70 11.76 4.50
N ILE A 119 -5.51 11.69 3.94
CA ILE A 119 -4.81 10.44 3.71
C ILE A 119 -3.35 10.66 4.12
N GLY A 120 -2.79 9.70 4.83
CA GLY A 120 -1.43 9.79 5.32
C GLY A 120 -0.67 8.49 5.17
N VAL A 121 0.63 8.59 5.36
CA VAL A 121 1.53 7.44 5.31
C VAL A 121 2.73 7.73 6.20
N ALA A 122 3.19 6.71 6.92
CA ALA A 122 4.46 6.76 7.61
C ALA A 122 5.50 6.07 6.74
N THR A 123 6.62 6.75 6.49
CA THR A 123 7.71 6.17 5.72
C THR A 123 9.01 6.29 6.49
N SER A 124 9.89 5.31 6.33
CA SER A 124 11.19 5.33 6.98
C SER A 124 12.04 6.50 6.47
N MET A 125 12.82 7.10 7.36
CA MET A 125 13.77 8.15 7.01
C MET A 125 14.79 7.67 5.97
N LYS A 126 14.97 6.36 5.85
CA LYS A 126 15.91 5.77 4.89
C LYS A 126 15.32 5.63 3.48
N ARG A 127 14.00 5.76 3.32
CA ARG A 127 13.32 5.55 2.03
C ARG A 127 13.20 6.85 1.26
N LYS A 128 14.31 7.32 0.72
CA LYS A 128 14.37 8.62 0.04
C LYS A 128 13.49 8.70 -1.20
N GLU A 129 13.39 7.61 -1.97
CA GLU A 129 12.54 7.59 -3.16
C GLU A 129 11.07 7.75 -2.81
N SER A 130 10.62 7.08 -1.75
CA SER A 130 9.24 7.21 -1.27
C SER A 130 8.96 8.63 -0.80
N GLN A 131 9.88 9.23 -0.07
CA GLN A 131 9.74 10.60 0.40
C GLN A 131 9.65 11.58 -0.77
N ALA A 132 10.50 11.41 -1.77
CA ALA A 132 10.49 12.27 -2.96
C ALA A 132 9.17 12.16 -3.72
N MET A 133 8.66 10.93 -3.88
CA MET A 133 7.37 10.71 -4.53
C MET A 133 6.24 11.40 -3.78
N LEU A 134 6.22 11.25 -2.45
CA LEU A 134 5.18 11.87 -1.63
C LEU A 134 5.24 13.39 -1.70
N ASP A 135 6.45 13.97 -1.69
CA ASP A 135 6.62 15.40 -1.87
C ASP A 135 6.03 15.87 -3.20
N GLN A 136 6.31 15.15 -4.27
CA GLN A 136 5.79 15.46 -5.61
C GLN A 136 4.28 15.36 -5.68
N LEU A 137 3.68 14.48 -4.90
CA LEU A 137 2.23 14.30 -4.83
C LEU A 137 1.54 15.30 -3.91
N GLY A 138 2.30 16.18 -3.27
CA GLY A 138 1.74 17.21 -2.39
C GLY A 138 1.54 16.76 -0.95
N TYR A 139 2.09 15.62 -0.57
CA TYR A 139 2.03 15.17 0.82
C TYR A 139 3.01 16.00 1.65
N GLN A 140 2.58 16.41 2.82
CA GLN A 140 3.38 17.24 3.70
C GLN A 140 3.83 16.43 4.91
N LYS A 141 5.05 16.72 5.36
CA LYS A 141 5.53 16.14 6.63
C LYS A 141 4.81 16.85 7.75
N SER A 142 3.98 16.14 8.50
CA SER A 142 3.12 16.75 9.51
C SER A 142 3.48 16.36 10.94
N GLY A 143 4.42 15.45 11.14
CA GLY A 143 4.78 15.02 12.49
C GLY A 143 5.80 13.90 12.50
N PHE A 144 6.03 13.40 13.70
CA PHE A 144 6.96 12.31 13.94
C PHE A 144 6.18 11.09 14.38
N TRP A 145 6.63 9.93 13.96
CA TRP A 145 6.09 8.65 14.41
C TRP A 145 7.02 8.08 15.47
N PHE A 146 6.51 7.88 16.68
CA PHE A 146 7.26 7.27 17.77
C PHE A 146 6.69 5.89 18.03
N HIS A 147 7.56 4.90 18.19
CA HIS A 147 7.08 3.56 18.55
C HIS A 147 8.05 2.91 19.53
N LYS A 148 7.52 1.96 20.27
CA LYS A 148 8.28 1.11 21.18
C LYS A 148 7.94 -0.33 20.82
N ILE A 149 8.96 -1.14 20.61
CA ILE A 149 8.78 -2.52 20.15
C ILE A 149 8.78 -3.43 21.37
N TYR A 150 7.73 -4.23 21.52
CA TYR A 150 7.62 -5.19 22.62
C TYR A 150 7.95 -6.61 22.19
N HIS A 151 7.71 -6.93 20.91
CA HIS A 151 7.91 -8.27 20.36
C HIS A 151 8.52 -8.18 18.98
N HIS A 152 9.23 -9.20 18.61
CA HIS A 152 9.79 -9.33 17.27
C HIS A 152 9.26 -10.57 16.58
#